data_a317c6a70437fe2e6b07034bf3b55487
#
_entry.id   a317c6a70437fe2e6b07034bf3b55487
#
_cell.length_a   1.000
_cell.length_b   1.000
_cell.length_c   1.000
_cell.angle_alpha   90.00
_cell.angle_beta   90.00
_cell.angle_gamma   90.00
#
_symmetry.space_group_name_H-M   'P 1'
#
loop_
_entity.id
_entity.type
_entity.pdbx_description
1 polymer ?
#
loop_
_entity_poly.entity_id
_entity_poly.type
_entity_poly.pdbx_seq_one_letter_code
_entity_poly.pdbx_strand_id
1 'polypeptide(L)'
;LLLDSENFGVVNLSTKSYYKNKNVNEKESFMINDLTWNSVQKINGFGLVSGFKALIKNTNYETRNTTEFKDGEQNNEIAGVLGIENSYPLIKETKKYISLFVPKLMLRAASKHMRNIKDEEVLLNYDNLFSLNKGSQQDIIESNSNITYGFDYKINEKIDSKRFEKFSFSVGQVYNFSRNPEMPISSSLDRKSSDLVGKFNYNFRGIGGLSYNFGLAQDLNTLTYNKITGNLLFDKLEFYFDYLEENRPTTGGESYLSNKLTYNVSRRNMFQFESRKNFNTDSTEFYNASYQYSNDCLSASLEFQRDFYSDRDVTSEDSLRFTLRIKPFTSLSAPAYKGF
;
A
#
# COMPACT_ATOMS: atom_id res chain seq x y z
N LEU A 1 -5.22 -5.06 -21.49
CA LEU A 1 -4.04 -5.23 -22.33
C LEU A 1 -4.41 -4.86 -23.78
N LEU A 2 -3.70 -3.89 -24.36
CA LEU A 2 -3.89 -3.51 -25.78
C LEU A 2 -2.78 -4.08 -26.65
N LEU A 3 -1.55 -4.08 -26.17
CA LEU A 3 -0.39 -4.56 -26.88
C LEU A 3 0.60 -5.17 -25.88
N ASP A 4 1.16 -6.32 -26.25
CA ASP A 4 2.31 -6.94 -25.61
C ASP A 4 3.31 -7.34 -26.70
N SER A 5 4.47 -6.71 -26.73
CA SER A 5 5.46 -6.88 -27.79
C SER A 5 6.86 -6.93 -27.21
N GLU A 6 7.64 -7.91 -27.61
CA GLU A 6 9.05 -8.08 -27.22
C GLU A 6 9.93 -6.88 -27.60
N ASN A 7 9.54 -6.11 -28.62
CA ASN A 7 10.32 -4.96 -29.09
C ASN A 7 9.81 -3.62 -28.54
N PHE A 8 8.51 -3.49 -28.33
CA PHE A 8 7.88 -2.22 -27.95
C PHE A 8 7.51 -2.15 -26.48
N GLY A 9 7.26 -3.32 -25.85
CA GLY A 9 6.79 -3.43 -24.47
C GLY A 9 5.28 -3.56 -24.38
N VAL A 10 4.72 -3.17 -23.23
CA VAL A 10 3.34 -3.44 -22.84
C VAL A 10 2.53 -2.15 -22.84
N VAL A 11 1.39 -2.14 -23.53
CA VAL A 11 0.40 -1.07 -23.52
C VAL A 11 -0.90 -1.59 -22.89
N ASN A 12 -1.36 -0.93 -21.84
CA ASN A 12 -2.63 -1.24 -21.18
C ASN A 12 -3.58 -0.05 -21.22
N LEU A 13 -4.85 -0.32 -21.45
CA LEU A 13 -5.95 0.61 -21.22
C LEU A 13 -6.78 0.09 -20.04
N SER A 14 -6.99 0.93 -19.06
CA SER A 14 -7.85 0.68 -17.91
C SER A 14 -8.93 1.74 -17.84
N THR A 15 -10.18 1.33 -17.77
CA THR A 15 -11.32 2.23 -17.57
C THR A 15 -11.95 1.88 -16.21
N LYS A 16 -12.16 2.93 -15.40
CA LYS A 16 -12.86 2.84 -14.13
C LYS A 16 -14.01 3.82 -14.12
N SER A 17 -15.17 3.38 -13.67
CA SER A 17 -16.30 4.27 -13.46
C SER A 17 -16.90 4.02 -12.09
N TYR A 18 -17.33 5.09 -11.43
CA TYR A 18 -18.04 5.01 -10.17
C TYR A 18 -19.05 6.15 -10.04
N TYR A 19 -20.05 5.88 -9.24
CA TYR A 19 -21.05 6.84 -8.83
C TYR A 19 -21.16 6.82 -7.32
N LYS A 20 -21.05 7.99 -6.69
CA LYS A 20 -21.24 8.18 -5.24
C LYS A 20 -22.39 9.14 -5.03
N ASN A 21 -23.28 8.81 -4.08
CA ASN A 21 -24.35 9.66 -3.61
C ASN A 21 -24.29 9.70 -2.10
N LYS A 22 -23.91 10.86 -1.55
CA LYS A 22 -23.80 11.06 -0.10
C LYS A 22 -25.08 11.64 0.47
N ASN A 23 -25.37 11.38 1.73
CA ASN A 23 -26.61 11.82 2.42
C ASN A 23 -26.83 13.35 2.43
N VAL A 24 -25.83 14.12 2.19
CA VAL A 24 -25.85 15.61 2.11
C VAL A 24 -26.22 16.13 0.71
N ASN A 25 -26.83 15.30 -0.14
CA ASN A 25 -27.15 15.63 -1.54
C ASN A 25 -25.91 15.93 -2.41
N GLU A 26 -24.75 15.46 -2.00
CA GLU A 26 -23.52 15.50 -2.76
C GLU A 26 -23.47 14.29 -3.71
N LYS A 27 -23.21 14.56 -4.99
CA LYS A 27 -23.16 13.52 -6.02
C LYS A 27 -21.85 13.61 -6.79
N GLU A 28 -21.25 12.47 -7.06
CA GLU A 28 -20.04 12.35 -7.85
C GLU A 28 -20.22 11.21 -8.87
N SER A 29 -20.05 11.52 -10.13
CA SER A 29 -20.03 10.53 -11.22
C SER A 29 -18.73 10.68 -11.99
N PHE A 30 -17.96 9.61 -12.07
CA PHE A 30 -16.64 9.59 -12.71
C PHE A 30 -16.49 8.47 -13.71
N MET A 31 -15.79 8.77 -14.81
CA MET A 31 -15.24 7.82 -15.76
C MET A 31 -13.79 8.17 -16.03
N ILE A 32 -12.88 7.31 -15.60
CA ILE A 32 -11.44 7.53 -15.65
C ILE A 32 -10.83 6.50 -16.59
N ASN A 33 -10.10 6.97 -17.60
CA ASN A 33 -9.40 6.14 -18.57
C ASN A 33 -7.90 6.36 -18.41
N ASP A 34 -7.16 5.29 -18.13
CA ASP A 34 -5.71 5.28 -18.02
C ASP A 34 -5.10 4.48 -19.17
N LEU A 35 -4.35 5.15 -20.04
CA LEU A 35 -3.50 4.51 -21.04
C LEU A 35 -2.07 4.48 -20.53
N THR A 36 -1.54 3.30 -20.22
CA THR A 36 -0.17 3.10 -19.74
C THR A 36 0.69 2.40 -20.77
N TRP A 37 1.92 2.82 -20.89
CA TRP A 37 2.95 2.15 -21.69
C TRP A 37 4.21 1.93 -20.84
N ASN A 38 4.71 0.70 -20.84
CA ASN A 38 5.99 0.34 -20.28
C ASN A 38 6.83 -0.30 -21.38
N SER A 39 7.94 0.34 -21.75
CA SER A 39 8.83 -0.18 -22.78
C SER A 39 9.55 -1.44 -22.31
N VAL A 40 10.04 -2.21 -23.25
CA VAL A 40 11.04 -3.25 -22.95
C VAL A 40 12.27 -2.59 -22.31
N GLN A 41 12.78 -3.19 -21.24
CA GLN A 41 14.04 -2.77 -20.64
C GLN A 41 15.20 -3.18 -21.53
N LYS A 42 16.11 -2.23 -21.82
CA LYS A 42 17.31 -2.46 -22.61
C LYS A 42 18.53 -2.40 -21.72
N ILE A 43 19.44 -3.36 -21.90
CA ILE A 43 20.72 -3.42 -21.21
C ILE A 43 21.80 -2.97 -22.19
N ASN A 44 22.56 -1.93 -21.83
CA ASN A 44 23.69 -1.50 -22.64
C ASN A 44 24.96 -2.33 -22.36
N GLY A 45 26.02 -2.12 -23.15
CA GLY A 45 27.29 -2.84 -23.02
C GLY A 45 28.00 -2.68 -21.68
N PHE A 46 27.62 -1.68 -20.86
CA PHE A 46 28.16 -1.43 -19.54
C PHE A 46 27.30 -2.00 -18.41
N GLY A 47 26.17 -2.65 -18.73
CA GLY A 47 25.27 -3.24 -17.74
C GLY A 47 24.19 -2.27 -17.19
N LEU A 48 24.10 -1.05 -17.73
CA LEU A 48 22.99 -0.14 -17.39
C LEU A 48 21.69 -0.63 -18.01
N VAL A 49 20.67 -0.81 -17.19
CA VAL A 49 19.31 -1.19 -17.58
C VAL A 49 18.47 0.07 -17.67
N SER A 50 17.87 0.33 -18.84
CA SER A 50 17.06 1.51 -19.09
C SER A 50 15.69 1.12 -19.63
N GLY A 51 14.63 1.79 -19.15
CA GLY A 51 13.26 1.62 -19.61
C GLY A 51 12.49 2.93 -19.64
N PHE A 52 11.52 3.02 -20.54
CA PHE A 52 10.60 4.15 -20.64
C PHE A 52 9.23 3.75 -20.09
N LYS A 53 8.55 4.70 -19.47
CA LYS A 53 7.19 4.56 -18.98
C LYS A 53 6.38 5.77 -19.40
N ALA A 54 5.11 5.57 -19.74
CA ALA A 54 4.18 6.65 -20.03
C ALA A 54 2.81 6.34 -19.42
N LEU A 55 2.12 7.38 -18.98
CA LEU A 55 0.74 7.31 -18.53
C LEU A 55 0.00 8.53 -19.10
N ILE A 56 -1.11 8.29 -19.77
CA ILE A 56 -2.08 9.31 -20.16
C ILE A 56 -3.37 8.98 -19.41
N LYS A 57 -3.87 9.95 -18.66
CA LYS A 57 -5.11 9.86 -17.89
C LYS A 57 -6.14 10.82 -18.48
N ASN A 58 -7.32 10.29 -18.79
CA ASN A 58 -8.49 11.07 -19.13
C ASN A 58 -9.55 10.88 -18.07
N THR A 59 -9.89 11.95 -17.36
CA THR A 59 -10.88 11.98 -16.29
C THR A 59 -12.09 12.76 -16.76
N ASN A 60 -13.23 12.06 -16.90
CA ASN A 60 -14.53 12.64 -17.20
C ASN A 60 -15.35 12.61 -15.90
N TYR A 61 -15.93 13.73 -15.50
CA TYR A 61 -16.72 13.76 -14.28
C TYR A 61 -17.86 14.78 -14.35
N GLU A 62 -18.90 14.48 -13.59
CA GLU A 62 -20.00 15.37 -13.26
C GLU A 62 -20.21 15.29 -11.74
N THR A 63 -20.23 16.45 -11.10
CA THR A 63 -20.37 16.52 -9.65
C THR A 63 -21.41 17.54 -9.27
N ARG A 64 -21.99 17.39 -8.07
CA ARG A 64 -23.02 18.28 -7.54
C ARG A 64 -22.82 18.49 -6.03
N ASN A 65 -22.87 19.74 -5.60
CA ASN A 65 -22.71 20.16 -4.21
C ASN A 65 -21.37 19.72 -3.60
N THR A 66 -20.29 19.73 -4.36
CA THR A 66 -18.92 19.41 -3.90
C THR A 66 -18.05 20.65 -3.97
N THR A 67 -17.08 20.75 -3.06
CA THR A 67 -16.05 21.79 -3.04
C THR A 67 -14.71 21.30 -3.62
N GLU A 68 -14.57 19.98 -3.81
CA GLU A 68 -13.33 19.35 -4.28
C GLU A 68 -13.21 19.38 -5.80
N PHE A 69 -14.36 19.42 -6.52
CA PHE A 69 -14.45 19.37 -7.97
C PHE A 69 -15.28 20.54 -8.50
N LYS A 70 -15.17 20.80 -9.80
CA LYS A 70 -16.03 21.78 -10.49
C LYS A 70 -17.48 21.30 -10.47
N ASP A 71 -18.34 22.03 -9.81
CA ASP A 71 -19.74 21.68 -9.59
C ASP A 71 -20.64 21.97 -10.80
N GLY A 72 -21.62 21.09 -11.06
CA GLY A 72 -22.78 21.31 -11.93
C GLY A 72 -22.56 21.14 -13.42
N GLU A 73 -21.38 20.80 -13.93
CA GLU A 73 -21.10 20.63 -15.34
C GLU A 73 -20.34 19.33 -15.64
N GLN A 74 -20.47 18.83 -16.87
CA GLN A 74 -19.61 17.74 -17.34
C GLN A 74 -18.22 18.31 -17.64
N ASN A 75 -17.23 17.76 -16.95
CA ASN A 75 -15.84 18.14 -17.10
C ASN A 75 -15.03 17.00 -17.71
N ASN A 76 -14.09 17.38 -18.57
CA ASN A 76 -13.12 16.46 -19.17
C ASN A 76 -11.72 17.00 -18.91
N GLU A 77 -10.89 16.20 -18.26
CA GLU A 77 -9.51 16.57 -17.94
C GLU A 77 -8.58 15.53 -18.53
N ILE A 78 -7.49 15.98 -19.17
CA ILE A 78 -6.46 15.11 -19.71
C ILE A 78 -5.11 15.51 -19.12
N ALA A 79 -4.44 14.54 -18.50
CA ALA A 79 -3.09 14.69 -17.98
C ALA A 79 -2.17 13.62 -18.55
N GLY A 80 -0.88 13.95 -18.66
CA GLY A 80 0.12 13.01 -19.17
C GLY A 80 1.41 13.06 -18.36
N VAL A 81 2.09 11.93 -18.25
CA VAL A 81 3.40 11.82 -17.62
C VAL A 81 4.27 10.82 -18.36
N LEU A 82 5.54 11.17 -18.48
CA LEU A 82 6.60 10.34 -19.07
C LEU A 82 7.69 10.10 -18.03
N GLY A 83 8.27 8.92 -18.01
CA GLY A 83 9.38 8.56 -17.16
C GLY A 83 10.45 7.77 -17.88
N ILE A 84 11.71 8.01 -17.51
CA ILE A 84 12.87 7.20 -17.92
C ILE A 84 13.46 6.64 -16.64
N GLU A 85 13.41 5.34 -16.50
CA GLU A 85 14.01 4.63 -15.36
C GLU A 85 15.31 3.97 -15.77
N ASN A 86 16.36 4.21 -14.97
CA ASN A 86 17.68 3.62 -15.14
C ASN A 86 18.05 2.89 -13.87
N SER A 87 18.67 1.73 -14.00
CA SER A 87 19.22 0.96 -12.89
C SER A 87 20.51 0.28 -13.28
N TYR A 88 21.38 0.07 -12.29
CA TYR A 88 22.69 -0.55 -12.51
C TYR A 88 22.88 -1.74 -11.56
N PRO A 89 22.45 -2.95 -11.93
CA PRO A 89 22.56 -4.11 -11.06
C PRO A 89 24.01 -4.58 -10.87
N LEU A 90 24.49 -4.56 -9.63
CA LEU A 90 25.77 -5.09 -9.21
C LEU A 90 25.55 -6.37 -8.42
N ILE A 91 26.16 -7.47 -8.90
CA ILE A 91 25.97 -8.79 -8.32
C ILE A 91 27.30 -9.29 -7.74
N LYS A 92 27.26 -9.74 -6.48
CA LYS A 92 28.35 -10.49 -5.85
C LYS A 92 27.85 -11.86 -5.44
N GLU A 93 28.47 -12.88 -6.01
CA GLU A 93 28.13 -14.27 -5.74
C GLU A 93 29.20 -14.95 -4.90
N THR A 94 28.78 -15.65 -3.86
CA THR A 94 29.62 -16.50 -3.02
C THR A 94 29.04 -17.92 -2.99
N LYS A 95 29.73 -18.85 -2.34
CA LYS A 95 29.22 -20.25 -2.20
C LYS A 95 27.85 -20.28 -1.52
N LYS A 96 27.58 -19.42 -0.55
CA LYS A 96 26.37 -19.43 0.29
C LYS A 96 25.37 -18.33 -0.07
N TYR A 97 25.83 -17.18 -0.55
CA TYR A 97 24.99 -16.00 -0.75
C TYR A 97 25.15 -15.39 -2.13
N ILE A 98 24.07 -14.79 -2.61
CA ILE A 98 24.07 -13.86 -3.75
C ILE A 98 23.62 -12.52 -3.20
N SER A 99 24.51 -11.50 -3.28
CA SER A 99 24.22 -10.13 -2.92
C SER A 99 23.97 -9.33 -4.19
N LEU A 100 22.90 -8.56 -4.22
CA LEU A 100 22.49 -7.70 -5.32
C LEU A 100 22.38 -6.27 -4.80
N PHE A 101 23.13 -5.35 -5.38
CA PHE A 101 23.01 -3.91 -5.13
C PHE A 101 22.59 -3.22 -6.43
N VAL A 102 21.47 -2.48 -6.40
CA VAL A 102 20.85 -1.88 -7.59
C VAL A 102 20.60 -0.40 -7.34
N PRO A 103 21.54 0.51 -7.66
CA PRO A 103 21.24 1.93 -7.76
C PRO A 103 20.19 2.18 -8.84
N LYS A 104 19.26 3.09 -8.55
CA LYS A 104 18.14 3.47 -9.42
C LYS A 104 18.02 4.97 -9.56
N LEU A 105 17.67 5.40 -10.77
CA LEU A 105 17.35 6.78 -11.09
C LEU A 105 16.17 6.82 -12.03
N MET A 106 15.16 7.64 -11.72
CA MET A 106 14.05 7.92 -12.62
C MET A 106 13.93 9.42 -12.86
N LEU A 107 13.95 9.81 -14.13
CA LEU A 107 13.58 11.15 -14.55
C LEU A 107 12.11 11.12 -14.95
N ARG A 108 11.32 12.07 -14.43
CA ARG A 108 9.89 12.15 -14.65
C ARG A 108 9.52 13.56 -15.14
N ALA A 109 8.72 13.62 -16.21
CA ALA A 109 8.14 14.84 -16.75
C ALA A 109 6.62 14.68 -16.83
N ALA A 110 5.87 15.59 -16.22
CA ALA A 110 4.42 15.58 -16.20
C ALA A 110 3.81 16.86 -16.77
N SER A 111 2.54 16.78 -17.19
CA SER A 111 1.72 17.94 -17.51
C SER A 111 1.60 18.85 -16.28
N LYS A 112 1.41 20.16 -16.51
CA LYS A 112 1.35 21.16 -15.41
C LYS A 112 -0.03 21.25 -14.75
N HIS A 113 -1.03 20.56 -15.28
CA HIS A 113 -2.39 20.61 -14.77
C HIS A 113 -2.65 19.50 -13.78
N MET A 114 -3.15 19.84 -12.62
CA MET A 114 -3.74 18.90 -11.65
C MET A 114 -4.76 19.62 -10.77
N ARG A 115 -5.68 18.88 -10.19
CA ARG A 115 -6.57 19.35 -9.14
C ARG A 115 -5.78 19.60 -7.84
N ASN A 116 -6.22 20.58 -7.06
CA ASN A 116 -5.67 20.80 -5.72
C ASN A 116 -6.11 19.68 -4.78
N ILE A 117 -5.14 18.94 -4.22
CA ILE A 117 -5.34 17.83 -3.28
C ILE A 117 -4.60 18.04 -1.95
N LYS A 118 -4.23 19.29 -1.65
CA LYS A 118 -3.41 19.61 -0.45
C LYS A 118 -4.02 19.13 0.86
N ASP A 119 -5.37 19.08 0.91
CA ASP A 119 -6.14 18.66 2.09
C ASP A 119 -6.50 17.17 2.08
N GLU A 120 -6.05 16.43 1.05
CA GLU A 120 -6.19 14.99 0.96
C GLU A 120 -4.98 14.26 1.57
N GLU A 121 -5.12 12.97 1.79
CA GLU A 121 -4.04 12.16 2.33
C GLU A 121 -3.30 11.41 1.22
N VAL A 122 -2.01 11.63 1.14
CA VAL A 122 -1.09 10.90 0.27
C VAL A 122 0.13 10.49 1.06
N LEU A 123 0.39 9.20 1.14
CA LEU A 123 1.58 8.66 1.75
C LEU A 123 2.61 8.32 0.68
N LEU A 124 3.77 8.99 0.74
CA LEU A 124 4.94 8.57 -0.02
C LEU A 124 5.67 7.47 0.74
N ASN A 125 5.86 6.34 0.11
CA ASN A 125 6.64 5.22 0.64
C ASN A 125 7.54 4.63 -0.47
N TYR A 126 8.37 3.65 -0.14
CA TYR A 126 9.28 3.08 -1.13
C TYR A 126 8.55 2.35 -2.27
N ASP A 127 7.39 1.76 -2.01
CA ASP A 127 6.66 0.97 -3.00
C ASP A 127 6.05 1.85 -4.12
N ASN A 128 5.70 3.13 -3.83
CA ASN A 128 5.20 4.08 -4.84
C ASN A 128 6.25 5.09 -5.33
N LEU A 129 7.46 5.08 -4.75
CA LEU A 129 8.51 6.08 -5.02
C LEU A 129 8.89 6.19 -6.50
N PHE A 130 9.05 5.05 -7.19
CA PHE A 130 9.41 4.96 -8.62
C PHE A 130 8.20 4.80 -9.55
N SER A 131 7.00 5.11 -9.08
CA SER A 131 5.82 5.13 -9.92
C SER A 131 5.71 6.45 -10.70
N LEU A 132 5.01 6.43 -11.86
CA LEU A 132 4.71 7.63 -12.62
C LEU A 132 3.70 8.52 -11.89
N ASN A 133 2.77 7.93 -11.15
CA ASN A 133 1.83 8.62 -10.27
C ASN A 133 2.02 8.09 -8.86
N LYS A 134 2.56 8.91 -7.94
CA LYS A 134 2.90 8.54 -6.58
C LYS A 134 1.73 8.72 -5.61
N GLY A 135 0.75 9.54 -6.01
CA GLY A 135 -0.48 9.74 -5.27
C GLY A 135 -1.40 8.53 -5.34
N SER A 136 -2.27 8.37 -4.35
CA SER A 136 -3.30 7.33 -4.30
C SER A 136 -4.58 7.74 -5.06
N GLN A 137 -4.73 9.01 -5.42
CA GLN A 137 -5.90 9.54 -6.11
C GLN A 137 -5.99 8.97 -7.53
N GLN A 138 -7.18 8.53 -7.88
CA GLN A 138 -7.41 7.89 -9.17
C GLN A 138 -7.66 8.88 -10.31
N ASP A 139 -8.13 10.07 -9.99
CA ASP A 139 -8.60 11.10 -10.92
C ASP A 139 -7.50 12.00 -11.45
N ILE A 140 -6.34 12.07 -10.81
CA ILE A 140 -5.26 12.99 -11.16
C ILE A 140 -3.94 12.28 -11.51
N ILE A 141 -3.03 13.05 -12.12
CA ILE A 141 -1.59 12.80 -12.17
C ILE A 141 -0.91 13.99 -11.49
N GLU A 142 0.01 13.74 -10.56
CA GLU A 142 0.80 14.80 -9.93
C GLU A 142 1.58 15.61 -10.98
N SER A 143 1.46 16.94 -10.95
CA SER A 143 1.96 17.83 -12.00
C SER A 143 3.47 18.12 -11.95
N ASN A 144 4.20 17.61 -10.96
CA ASN A 144 5.62 17.87 -10.80
C ASN A 144 6.49 17.06 -11.76
N SER A 145 7.44 17.73 -12.42
CA SER A 145 8.60 17.07 -13.02
C SER A 145 9.69 16.91 -11.97
N ASN A 146 10.30 15.73 -11.90
CA ASN A 146 11.23 15.40 -10.81
C ASN A 146 12.26 14.35 -11.21
N ILE A 147 13.25 14.21 -10.34
CA ILE A 147 14.21 13.11 -10.30
C ILE A 147 13.92 12.29 -9.06
N THR A 148 13.74 10.99 -9.23
CA THR A 148 13.68 10.02 -8.14
C THR A 148 14.97 9.21 -8.15
N TYR A 149 15.62 9.10 -7.01
CA TYR A 149 16.87 8.33 -6.87
C TYR A 149 16.83 7.47 -5.61
N GLY A 150 17.56 6.37 -5.64
CA GLY A 150 17.61 5.43 -4.55
C GLY A 150 18.40 4.18 -4.90
N PHE A 151 18.29 3.17 -4.06
CA PHE A 151 18.86 1.86 -4.33
C PHE A 151 18.10 0.75 -3.64
N ASP A 152 18.25 -0.45 -4.19
CA ASP A 152 17.90 -1.72 -3.55
C ASP A 152 19.15 -2.50 -3.20
N TYR A 153 19.17 -3.10 -2.02
CA TYR A 153 20.16 -4.09 -1.62
C TYR A 153 19.48 -5.37 -1.15
N LYS A 154 19.84 -6.52 -1.74
CA LYS A 154 19.25 -7.81 -1.43
C LYS A 154 20.32 -8.85 -1.17
N ILE A 155 20.08 -9.72 -0.19
CA ILE A 155 20.89 -10.91 0.09
C ILE A 155 19.98 -12.13 -0.03
N ASN A 156 20.31 -12.99 -0.99
CA ASN A 156 19.67 -14.27 -1.17
C ASN A 156 20.60 -15.40 -0.69
N GLU A 157 20.10 -16.29 0.15
CA GLU A 157 20.77 -17.51 0.56
C GLU A 157 20.52 -18.63 -0.47
N LYS A 158 21.57 -19.32 -0.86
CA LYS A 158 21.50 -20.48 -1.76
C LYS A 158 21.23 -21.73 -0.95
N ILE A 159 20.15 -22.44 -1.26
CA ILE A 159 19.72 -23.66 -0.58
C ILE A 159 19.22 -24.64 -1.64
N ASP A 160 19.92 -25.76 -1.79
CA ASP A 160 19.50 -26.85 -2.68
C ASP A 160 19.00 -26.39 -4.06
N SER A 161 19.79 -25.56 -4.75
CA SER A 161 19.47 -24.95 -6.06
C SER A 161 18.34 -23.89 -6.06
N LYS A 162 17.76 -23.59 -4.89
CA LYS A 162 16.78 -22.50 -4.71
C LYS A 162 17.45 -21.27 -4.11
N ARG A 163 16.86 -20.11 -4.39
CA ARG A 163 17.24 -18.82 -3.80
C ARG A 163 16.18 -18.40 -2.78
N PHE A 164 16.62 -18.11 -1.57
CA PHE A 164 15.76 -17.63 -0.49
C PHE A 164 16.18 -16.21 -0.13
N GLU A 165 15.29 -15.21 -0.32
CA GLU A 165 15.57 -13.83 0.08
C GLU A 165 15.64 -13.77 1.61
N LYS A 166 16.83 -13.54 2.15
CA LYS A 166 17.09 -13.45 3.58
C LYS A 166 16.94 -12.04 4.10
N PHE A 167 17.39 -11.08 3.30
CA PHE A 167 17.49 -9.68 3.67
C PHE A 167 17.22 -8.81 2.45
N SER A 168 16.45 -7.74 2.60
CA SER A 168 16.41 -6.66 1.65
C SER A 168 16.32 -5.31 2.36
N PHE A 169 16.98 -4.32 1.78
CA PHE A 169 16.94 -2.93 2.19
C PHE A 169 16.83 -2.05 0.96
N SER A 170 15.86 -1.17 0.97
CA SER A 170 15.59 -0.25 -0.12
C SER A 170 15.39 1.15 0.45
N VAL A 171 15.94 2.15 -0.21
CA VAL A 171 15.81 3.55 0.21
C VAL A 171 15.86 4.47 -0.99
N GLY A 172 15.14 5.58 -0.91
CA GLY A 172 15.19 6.58 -1.96
C GLY A 172 14.42 7.86 -1.62
N GLN A 173 14.51 8.83 -2.52
CA GLN A 173 13.99 10.18 -2.35
C GLN A 173 13.61 10.78 -3.69
N VAL A 174 12.66 11.72 -3.68
CA VAL A 174 12.25 12.52 -4.83
C VAL A 174 12.83 13.93 -4.72
N TYR A 175 13.39 14.44 -5.81
CA TYR A 175 13.76 15.83 -5.95
C TYR A 175 12.92 16.48 -7.05
N ASN A 176 11.96 17.34 -6.65
CA ASN A 176 11.10 18.11 -7.53
C ASN A 176 11.83 19.34 -8.08
N PHE A 177 11.70 19.62 -9.39
CA PHE A 177 12.30 20.81 -9.98
C PHE A 177 11.61 22.10 -9.51
N SER A 178 10.35 22.02 -9.11
CA SER A 178 9.57 23.11 -8.52
C SER A 178 8.78 22.61 -7.32
N ARG A 179 8.38 23.52 -6.42
CA ARG A 179 7.40 23.20 -5.37
C ARG A 179 6.03 23.02 -6.01
N ASN A 180 5.20 22.18 -5.41
CA ASN A 180 3.82 21.98 -5.81
C ASN A 180 2.87 22.16 -4.60
N PRO A 181 2.35 23.37 -4.39
CA PRO A 181 1.50 23.66 -3.23
C PRO A 181 0.13 22.96 -3.29
N GLU A 182 -0.21 22.33 -4.42
CA GLU A 182 -1.45 21.56 -4.59
C GLU A 182 -1.32 20.12 -4.07
N MET A 183 -0.09 19.69 -3.73
CA MET A 183 0.17 18.39 -3.12
C MET A 183 0.04 18.44 -1.60
N PRO A 184 -0.42 17.34 -0.95
CA PRO A 184 -0.50 17.27 0.50
C PRO A 184 0.88 17.36 1.17
N ILE A 185 0.93 18.08 2.29
CA ILE A 185 2.14 18.21 3.12
C ILE A 185 2.55 16.84 3.67
N SER A 186 1.58 15.97 3.97
CA SER A 186 1.82 14.59 4.44
C SER A 186 2.62 13.74 3.46
N SER A 187 2.51 14.01 2.16
CA SER A 187 3.29 13.32 1.12
C SER A 187 4.71 13.79 1.00
N SER A 188 5.06 14.97 1.56
CA SER A 188 6.32 15.70 1.32
C SER A 188 6.63 16.01 -0.16
N LEU A 189 5.71 15.72 -1.08
CA LEU A 189 5.85 16.01 -2.52
C LEU A 189 5.50 17.48 -2.87
N ASP A 190 4.97 18.24 -1.92
CA ASP A 190 4.75 19.69 -1.99
C ASP A 190 6.06 20.48 -2.06
N ARG A 191 7.16 19.88 -1.57
CA ARG A 191 8.50 20.49 -1.42
C ARG A 191 9.43 20.13 -2.57
N LYS A 192 10.61 20.78 -2.62
CA LYS A 192 11.66 20.42 -3.59
C LYS A 192 12.24 19.04 -3.30
N SER A 193 12.59 18.75 -2.05
CA SER A 193 13.00 17.41 -1.65
C SER A 193 11.89 16.75 -0.85
N SER A 194 11.54 15.53 -1.18
CA SER A 194 10.65 14.71 -0.37
C SER A 194 11.34 14.23 0.90
N ASP A 195 10.60 13.58 1.76
CA ASP A 195 11.18 12.75 2.81
C ASP A 195 12.00 11.62 2.20
N LEU A 196 12.99 11.13 2.94
CA LEU A 196 13.71 9.91 2.62
C LEU A 196 12.85 8.74 3.03
N VAL A 197 12.43 7.91 2.07
CA VAL A 197 11.59 6.75 2.36
C VAL A 197 12.34 5.45 2.13
N GLY A 198 12.08 4.48 2.98
CA GLY A 198 12.76 3.21 2.86
C GLY A 198 11.98 2.02 3.38
N LYS A 199 12.49 0.85 3.04
CA LYS A 199 11.91 -0.44 3.38
C LYS A 199 13.03 -1.43 3.73
N PHE A 200 12.86 -2.13 4.81
CA PHE A 200 13.73 -3.19 5.28
C PHE A 200 12.93 -4.46 5.44
N ASN A 201 13.43 -5.60 4.95
CA ASN A 201 12.82 -6.90 5.22
C ASN A 201 13.91 -7.88 5.68
N TYR A 202 13.58 -8.69 6.65
CA TYR A 202 14.40 -9.78 7.11
C TYR A 202 13.55 -11.04 7.29
N ASN A 203 13.94 -12.12 6.62
CA ASN A 203 13.25 -13.39 6.68
C ASN A 203 14.03 -14.38 7.55
N PHE A 204 13.38 -14.84 8.62
CA PHE A 204 13.85 -15.92 9.48
C PHE A 204 13.39 -17.24 8.87
N ARG A 205 14.29 -17.96 8.23
CA ARG A 205 13.94 -19.19 7.54
C ARG A 205 13.19 -20.16 8.47
N GLY A 206 11.96 -20.53 8.07
CA GLY A 206 11.12 -21.47 8.80
C GLY A 206 10.46 -20.94 10.07
N ILE A 207 10.73 -19.67 10.43
CA ILE A 207 10.20 -19.03 11.64
C ILE A 207 9.29 -17.84 11.29
N GLY A 208 9.52 -17.19 10.13
CA GLY A 208 8.72 -16.03 9.73
C GLY A 208 9.55 -14.87 9.19
N GLY A 209 9.09 -13.65 9.35
CA GLY A 209 9.76 -12.46 8.83
C GLY A 209 9.41 -11.18 9.55
N LEU A 210 10.25 -10.18 9.36
CA LEU A 210 10.09 -8.81 9.82
C LEU A 210 10.18 -7.86 8.63
N SER A 211 9.24 -6.93 8.53
CA SER A 211 9.25 -5.82 7.57
C SER A 211 9.19 -4.50 8.31
N TYR A 212 10.03 -3.55 7.93
CA TYR A 212 10.02 -2.19 8.45
C TYR A 212 9.98 -1.22 7.28
N ASN A 213 8.98 -0.33 7.27
CA ASN A 213 8.86 0.75 6.31
C ASN A 213 8.95 2.07 7.07
N PHE A 214 9.67 3.04 6.53
CA PHE A 214 9.88 4.32 7.19
C PHE A 214 9.87 5.50 6.22
N GLY A 215 9.47 6.65 6.73
CA GLY A 215 9.68 7.96 6.15
C GLY A 215 10.46 8.82 7.13
N LEU A 216 11.55 9.43 6.68
CA LEU A 216 12.41 10.30 7.45
C LEU A 216 12.39 11.70 6.85
N ALA A 217 12.05 12.69 7.66
CA ALA A 217 12.01 14.08 7.22
C ALA A 217 13.37 14.56 6.68
N GLN A 218 13.36 15.65 5.93
CA GLN A 218 14.60 16.19 5.30
C GLN A 218 15.72 16.53 6.29
N ASP A 219 15.36 16.86 7.53
CA ASP A 219 16.32 17.14 8.62
C ASP A 219 16.98 15.86 9.18
N LEU A 220 16.52 14.68 8.73
CA LEU A 220 16.96 13.35 9.16
C LEU A 220 16.78 13.09 10.66
N ASN A 221 16.00 13.91 11.37
CA ASN A 221 15.78 13.81 12.82
C ASN A 221 14.37 13.33 13.17
N THR A 222 13.41 13.48 12.26
CA THR A 222 12.00 13.20 12.52
C THR A 222 11.49 12.06 11.64
N LEU A 223 10.98 11.00 12.24
CA LEU A 223 10.22 9.96 11.52
C LEU A 223 8.83 10.50 11.22
N THR A 224 8.48 10.59 9.94
CA THR A 224 7.15 11.02 9.48
C THR A 224 6.21 9.83 9.27
N TYR A 225 6.79 8.67 9.06
CA TYR A 225 6.10 7.40 8.88
C TYR A 225 6.95 6.25 9.43
N ASN A 226 6.32 5.35 10.15
CA ASN A 226 6.99 4.24 10.83
C ASN A 226 6.03 3.05 10.88
N LYS A 227 6.32 1.99 10.12
CA LYS A 227 5.50 0.78 10.09
C LYS A 227 6.35 -0.46 10.26
N ILE A 228 6.08 -1.22 11.31
CA ILE A 228 6.75 -2.50 11.59
C ILE A 228 5.71 -3.60 11.50
N THR A 229 5.95 -4.58 10.65
CA THR A 229 5.10 -5.75 10.48
C THR A 229 5.92 -7.00 10.71
N GLY A 230 5.43 -7.92 11.51
CA GLY A 230 6.11 -9.17 11.75
C GLY A 230 5.16 -10.35 11.77
N ASN A 231 5.66 -11.50 11.30
CA ASN A 231 5.00 -12.78 11.43
C ASN A 231 5.98 -13.82 11.94
N LEU A 232 5.58 -14.57 12.96
CA LEU A 232 6.39 -15.62 13.60
C LEU A 232 5.58 -16.92 13.62
N LEU A 233 6.24 -18.02 13.25
CA LEU A 233 5.66 -19.35 13.12
C LEU A 233 6.40 -20.30 14.05
N PHE A 234 5.71 -20.85 15.05
CA PHE A 234 6.26 -21.79 16.03
C PHE A 234 5.38 -23.05 16.04
N ASP A 235 5.74 -24.11 15.32
CA ASP A 235 4.99 -25.36 15.23
C ASP A 235 3.46 -25.11 15.04
N LYS A 236 2.71 -25.00 16.14
CA LYS A 236 1.26 -24.79 16.16
C LYS A 236 0.83 -23.35 16.38
N LEU A 237 1.77 -22.45 16.66
CA LEU A 237 1.50 -21.06 17.02
C LEU A 237 1.97 -20.14 15.90
N GLU A 238 1.07 -19.29 15.42
CA GLU A 238 1.37 -18.21 14.49
C GLU A 238 1.08 -16.88 15.19
N PHE A 239 2.08 -16.01 15.23
CA PHE A 239 1.95 -14.67 15.78
C PHE A 239 2.21 -13.64 14.70
N TYR A 240 1.26 -12.76 14.49
CA TYR A 240 1.35 -11.61 13.60
C TYR A 240 1.19 -10.33 14.40
N PHE A 241 1.99 -9.31 14.10
CA PHE A 241 1.82 -7.96 14.61
C PHE A 241 2.06 -6.92 13.53
N ASP A 242 1.36 -5.80 13.65
CA ASP A 242 1.44 -4.64 12.76
C ASP A 242 1.39 -3.36 13.63
N TYR A 243 2.53 -2.68 13.73
CA TYR A 243 2.66 -1.39 14.38
C TYR A 243 2.73 -0.31 13.31
N LEU A 244 1.88 0.70 13.41
CA LEU A 244 1.90 1.89 12.60
C LEU A 244 2.01 3.12 13.49
N GLU A 245 2.88 4.04 13.11
CA GLU A 245 2.93 5.40 13.60
C GLU A 245 3.12 6.32 12.40
N GLU A 246 2.17 7.22 12.21
CA GLU A 246 2.13 8.15 11.08
C GLU A 246 1.77 9.54 11.59
N ASN A 247 2.62 10.51 11.29
CA ASN A 247 2.38 11.89 11.64
C ASN A 247 1.67 12.59 10.47
N ARG A 248 0.37 12.86 10.63
CA ARG A 248 -0.46 13.53 9.62
C ARG A 248 -0.73 14.97 10.04
N PRO A 249 -0.21 15.96 9.32
CA PRO A 249 -0.36 17.37 9.69
C PRO A 249 -1.81 17.87 9.71
N THR A 250 -2.70 17.27 8.91
CA THR A 250 -4.10 17.71 8.73
C THR A 250 -5.09 17.06 9.67
N THR A 251 -4.89 15.77 10.00
CA THR A 251 -5.86 14.97 10.79
C THR A 251 -5.33 14.56 12.17
N GLY A 252 -4.11 14.95 12.50
CA GLY A 252 -3.38 14.38 13.64
C GLY A 252 -2.75 13.05 13.24
N GLY A 253 -1.77 12.58 14.00
CA GLY A 253 -1.11 11.31 13.70
C GLY A 253 -2.00 10.11 13.94
N GLU A 254 -1.74 9.01 13.25
CA GLU A 254 -2.26 7.70 13.61
C GLU A 254 -1.15 6.86 14.25
N SER A 255 -1.46 6.23 15.38
CA SER A 255 -0.53 5.30 16.02
C SER A 255 -1.31 4.14 16.60
N TYR A 256 -1.05 2.94 16.09
CA TYR A 256 -1.71 1.73 16.58
C TYR A 256 -0.81 0.50 16.53
N LEU A 257 -1.16 -0.48 17.35
CA LEU A 257 -0.59 -1.82 17.34
C LEU A 257 -1.72 -2.84 17.20
N SER A 258 -1.68 -3.60 16.11
CA SER A 258 -2.55 -4.75 15.88
C SER A 258 -1.79 -6.04 16.13
N ASN A 259 -2.41 -6.97 16.84
CA ASN A 259 -1.86 -8.29 17.11
C ASN A 259 -2.85 -9.36 16.70
N LYS A 260 -2.33 -10.46 16.14
CA LYS A 260 -3.10 -11.65 15.82
C LYS A 260 -2.32 -12.88 16.24
N LEU A 261 -2.93 -13.67 17.11
CA LEU A 261 -2.40 -14.94 17.57
C LEU A 261 -3.29 -16.06 17.03
N THR A 262 -2.71 -17.01 16.33
CA THR A 262 -3.40 -18.20 15.83
C THR A 262 -2.76 -19.44 16.44
N TYR A 263 -3.57 -20.27 17.11
CA TYR A 263 -3.13 -21.52 17.70
C TYR A 263 -3.83 -22.71 17.05
N ASN A 264 -3.08 -23.47 16.29
CA ASN A 264 -3.51 -24.69 15.58
C ASN A 264 -3.44 -25.89 16.53
N VAL A 265 -4.51 -26.13 17.31
CA VAL A 265 -4.57 -27.27 18.25
C VAL A 265 -4.38 -28.59 17.51
N SER A 266 -5.02 -28.71 16.34
CA SER A 266 -4.93 -29.84 15.44
C SER A 266 -5.20 -29.39 14.00
N ARG A 267 -5.10 -30.30 13.03
CA ARG A 267 -5.48 -30.00 11.63
C ARG A 267 -6.94 -29.58 11.46
N ARG A 268 -7.80 -29.83 12.46
CA ARG A 268 -9.24 -29.54 12.41
C ARG A 268 -9.66 -28.41 13.33
N ASN A 269 -8.85 -28.06 14.34
CA ASN A 269 -9.23 -27.13 15.40
C ASN A 269 -8.22 -25.99 15.48
N MET A 270 -8.71 -24.77 15.40
CA MET A 270 -7.92 -23.54 15.44
C MET A 270 -8.57 -22.54 16.39
N PHE A 271 -7.77 -21.93 17.25
CA PHE A 271 -8.14 -20.73 18.00
C PHE A 271 -7.41 -19.52 17.42
N GLN A 272 -8.08 -18.40 17.38
CA GLN A 272 -7.51 -17.13 16.95
C GLN A 272 -7.93 -16.04 17.93
N PHE A 273 -6.97 -15.18 18.27
CA PHE A 273 -7.19 -13.98 19.05
C PHE A 273 -6.61 -12.79 18.28
N GLU A 274 -7.36 -11.71 18.16
CA GLU A 274 -6.95 -10.47 17.55
C GLU A 274 -7.23 -9.31 18.50
N SER A 275 -6.34 -8.30 18.50
CA SER A 275 -6.56 -7.06 19.21
C SER A 275 -5.93 -5.90 18.49
N ARG A 276 -6.48 -4.70 18.66
CA ARG A 276 -5.90 -3.46 18.19
C ARG A 276 -5.96 -2.40 19.27
N LYS A 277 -4.78 -1.83 19.59
CA LYS A 277 -4.63 -0.70 20.49
C LYS A 277 -4.30 0.55 19.70
N ASN A 278 -5.03 1.63 19.96
CA ASN A 278 -4.75 2.97 19.45
C ASN A 278 -3.99 3.75 20.53
N PHE A 279 -2.79 4.23 20.20
CA PHE A 279 -1.94 4.96 21.14
C PHE A 279 -2.30 6.45 21.23
N ASN A 280 -2.95 7.01 20.20
CA ASN A 280 -3.38 8.41 20.24
C ASN A 280 -4.50 8.63 21.23
N THR A 281 -5.40 7.67 21.36
CA THR A 281 -6.52 7.70 22.32
C THR A 281 -6.23 6.91 23.59
N ASP A 282 -5.07 6.24 23.66
CA ASP A 282 -4.67 5.28 24.71
C ASP A 282 -5.76 4.23 25.00
N SER A 283 -6.49 3.83 23.98
CA SER A 283 -7.61 2.90 24.08
C SER A 283 -7.39 1.66 23.23
N THR A 284 -7.99 0.56 23.66
CA THR A 284 -8.14 -0.62 22.79
C THR A 284 -9.35 -0.38 21.89
N GLU A 285 -9.20 -0.60 20.58
CA GLU A 285 -10.31 -0.44 19.63
C GLU A 285 -11.19 -1.68 19.61
N PHE A 286 -10.59 -2.86 19.61
CA PHE A 286 -11.35 -4.12 19.66
C PHE A 286 -10.54 -5.29 20.20
N TYR A 287 -11.27 -6.31 20.67
CA TYR A 287 -10.82 -7.68 20.84
C TYR A 287 -11.70 -8.60 20.00
N ASN A 288 -11.07 -9.56 19.31
CA ASN A 288 -11.76 -10.62 18.61
C ASN A 288 -11.18 -11.97 19.03
N ALA A 289 -12.01 -12.89 19.48
CA ALA A 289 -11.63 -14.26 19.81
C ALA A 289 -12.50 -15.23 19.03
N SER A 290 -11.87 -16.14 18.30
CA SER A 290 -12.60 -17.12 17.50
C SER A 290 -12.07 -18.54 17.68
N TYR A 291 -13.00 -19.48 17.61
CA TYR A 291 -12.71 -20.91 17.49
C TYR A 291 -13.27 -21.42 16.19
N GLN A 292 -12.47 -22.16 15.45
CA GLN A 292 -12.86 -22.78 14.19
C GLN A 292 -12.60 -24.28 14.23
N TYR A 293 -13.61 -25.04 13.86
CA TYR A 293 -13.53 -26.46 13.50
C TYR A 293 -13.68 -26.62 12.00
N SER A 294 -12.82 -27.41 11.35
CA SER A 294 -12.91 -27.67 9.91
C SER A 294 -12.53 -29.11 9.59
N ASN A 295 -13.35 -29.78 8.79
CA ASN A 295 -13.04 -31.07 8.16
C ASN A 295 -13.34 -31.01 6.66
N ASP A 296 -13.31 -32.15 5.97
CA ASP A 296 -13.49 -32.23 4.51
C ASP A 296 -14.88 -31.76 4.07
N CYS A 297 -15.90 -31.94 4.92
CA CYS A 297 -17.30 -31.67 4.59
C CYS A 297 -17.86 -30.40 5.26
N LEU A 298 -17.27 -29.99 6.38
CA LEU A 298 -17.85 -28.96 7.26
C LEU A 298 -16.77 -28.01 7.79
N SER A 299 -17.12 -26.74 7.86
CA SER A 299 -16.38 -25.74 8.66
C SER A 299 -17.38 -25.00 9.54
N ALA A 300 -17.15 -24.99 10.85
CA ALA A 300 -17.93 -24.25 11.83
C ALA A 300 -17.03 -23.29 12.58
N SER A 301 -17.46 -22.05 12.78
CA SER A 301 -16.74 -21.06 13.59
C SER A 301 -17.67 -20.37 14.58
N LEU A 302 -17.12 -20.12 15.76
CA LEU A 302 -17.71 -19.27 16.79
C LEU A 302 -16.76 -18.09 16.98
N GLU A 303 -17.26 -16.87 16.83
CA GLU A 303 -16.50 -15.63 16.93
C GLU A 303 -17.16 -14.71 17.93
N PHE A 304 -16.37 -14.28 18.92
CA PHE A 304 -16.75 -13.24 19.88
C PHE A 304 -15.93 -11.98 19.54
N GLN A 305 -16.61 -10.86 19.35
CA GLN A 305 -16.00 -9.56 19.10
C GLN A 305 -16.52 -8.56 20.13
N ARG A 306 -15.60 -7.80 20.71
CA ARG A 306 -15.89 -6.65 21.56
C ARG A 306 -15.23 -5.42 20.94
N ASP A 307 -16.05 -4.44 20.56
CA ASP A 307 -15.61 -3.15 20.05
C ASP A 307 -15.73 -2.11 21.17
N PHE A 308 -14.67 -1.34 21.37
CA PHE A 308 -14.62 -0.26 22.37
C PHE A 308 -14.78 1.12 21.73
N TYR A 309 -14.74 1.16 20.38
CA TYR A 309 -14.91 2.41 19.65
C TYR A 309 -16.36 2.87 19.74
N SER A 310 -16.56 4.13 20.16
CA SER A 310 -17.85 4.80 20.06
C SER A 310 -17.69 6.16 19.41
N ASP A 311 -18.46 6.41 18.36
CA ASP A 311 -18.60 7.70 17.71
C ASP A 311 -20.10 8.05 17.70
N ARG A 312 -20.46 9.26 17.23
CA ARG A 312 -21.82 9.82 17.28
C ARG A 312 -22.94 8.82 16.93
N ASP A 313 -22.67 7.92 15.98
CA ASP A 313 -23.65 6.96 15.45
C ASP A 313 -23.25 5.49 15.70
N VAL A 314 -22.10 5.22 16.32
CA VAL A 314 -21.59 3.87 16.61
C VAL A 314 -21.36 3.75 18.11
N THR A 315 -22.05 2.82 18.74
CA THR A 315 -21.84 2.47 20.15
C THR A 315 -20.94 1.26 20.28
N SER A 316 -20.15 1.18 21.37
CA SER A 316 -19.39 -0.02 21.67
C SER A 316 -20.32 -1.21 21.81
N GLU A 317 -20.01 -2.32 21.14
CA GLU A 317 -20.88 -3.49 21.09
C GLU A 317 -20.09 -4.77 21.37
N ASP A 318 -20.73 -5.68 22.08
CA ASP A 318 -20.34 -7.08 22.14
C ASP A 318 -21.17 -7.87 21.13
N SER A 319 -20.51 -8.71 20.35
CA SER A 319 -21.17 -9.54 19.36
C SER A 319 -20.68 -10.98 19.42
N LEU A 320 -21.61 -11.91 19.25
CA LEU A 320 -21.32 -13.34 19.12
C LEU A 320 -21.87 -13.81 17.78
N ARG A 321 -21.00 -14.34 16.92
CA ARG A 321 -21.36 -14.84 15.60
C ARG A 321 -21.08 -16.33 15.49
N PHE A 322 -22.04 -17.08 15.02
CA PHE A 322 -21.85 -18.46 14.61
C PHE A 322 -21.92 -18.57 13.10
N THR A 323 -20.93 -19.23 12.48
CA THR A 323 -20.92 -19.48 11.02
C THR A 323 -20.76 -20.97 10.77
N LEU A 324 -21.65 -21.54 9.96
CA LEU A 324 -21.59 -22.91 9.49
C LEU A 324 -21.44 -22.93 7.98
N ARG A 325 -20.43 -23.59 7.46
CA ARG A 325 -20.20 -23.78 6.02
C ARG A 325 -20.16 -25.28 5.72
N ILE A 326 -21.05 -25.74 4.87
CA ILE A 326 -21.10 -27.11 4.38
C ILE A 326 -20.46 -27.13 2.99
N LYS A 327 -19.35 -27.85 2.87
CA LYS A 327 -18.62 -28.00 1.59
C LYS A 327 -19.22 -29.21 0.82
N PRO A 328 -19.53 -29.13 -0.50
CA PRO A 328 -19.33 -27.99 -1.39
C PRO A 328 -20.57 -27.08 -1.55
N PHE A 329 -21.61 -27.21 -0.73
CA PHE A 329 -22.94 -26.71 -1.08
C PHE A 329 -23.22 -25.25 -0.68
N THR A 330 -22.98 -24.83 0.55
CA THR A 330 -23.37 -23.48 0.97
C THR A 330 -22.70 -23.03 2.28
N SER A 331 -22.79 -21.71 2.58
CA SER A 331 -22.45 -21.16 3.89
C SER A 331 -23.72 -20.58 4.52
N LEU A 332 -23.98 -20.91 5.77
CA LEU A 332 -25.00 -20.30 6.62
C LEU A 332 -24.28 -19.50 7.71
N SER A 333 -24.60 -18.23 7.82
CA SER A 333 -24.16 -17.40 8.95
C SER A 333 -25.39 -16.90 9.68
N ALA A 334 -25.44 -17.12 10.99
CA ALA A 334 -26.43 -16.45 11.83
C ALA A 334 -26.02 -14.96 11.96
N PRO A 335 -26.96 -14.00 11.99
CA PRO A 335 -26.66 -12.63 12.32
C PRO A 335 -25.96 -12.60 13.70
N ALA A 336 -24.99 -11.68 13.85
CA ALA A 336 -24.31 -11.51 15.13
C ALA A 336 -25.34 -11.16 16.19
N TYR A 337 -25.35 -11.89 17.29
CA TYR A 337 -26.10 -11.47 18.48
C TYR A 337 -25.37 -10.30 19.11
N LYS A 338 -26.08 -9.16 19.23
CA LYS A 338 -25.56 -7.92 19.82
C LYS A 338 -26.21 -7.73 21.18
N GLY A 339 -25.39 -7.51 22.18
CA GLY A 339 -25.82 -7.17 23.56
C GLY A 339 -25.61 -8.28 24.59
N PHE A 340 -24.62 -8.06 25.43
CA PHE A 340 -24.55 -8.51 26.81
C PHE A 340 -24.40 -7.30 27.71
#